data_b7b976781416bab158763da7c3e447df
#
_entry.id   b7b976781416bab158763da7c3e447df
#
_cell.length_a   1.000
_cell.length_b   1.000
_cell.length_c   1.000
_cell.angle_alpha   90.00
_cell.angle_beta   90.00
_cell.angle_gamma   90.00
#
_symmetry.space_group_name_H-M   'P 1'
#
loop_
_entity.id
_entity.type
_entity.pdbx_description
1 polymer ?
#
loop_
_entity_poly.entity_id
_entity_poly.type
_entity_poly.pdbx_seq_one_letter_code
_entity_poly.pdbx_strand_id
1 'polypeptide(L)'
;MGFNFLTEQLDDLIARHNDARANKWLWKAKPLEKNSFLMNYAQKWANKMAKENNLYHSSMRDIIDLGFSMVAENIAYGQKSPEEVMNTWLKSPGHRSNILNSKFTEIGCGMSLSENGRLYWCVCFAK
;
A
#
# COMPACT_ATOMS: atom_id res chain seq x y z
N MET A 1 17.69 -3.43 13.28
CA MET A 1 16.45 -3.47 12.53
C MET A 1 16.20 -2.11 11.97
N GLY A 2 15.32 -1.38 12.51
CA GLY A 2 15.14 0.00 12.17
C GLY A 2 14.93 0.26 10.69
N PHE A 3 15.65 1.24 10.19
CA PHE A 3 15.42 1.80 8.87
C PHE A 3 15.58 0.80 7.71
N ASN A 4 16.65 0.01 7.73
CA ASN A 4 16.90 -0.96 6.66
C ASN A 4 15.85 -2.05 6.61
N PHE A 5 15.42 -2.53 7.78
CA PHE A 5 14.37 -3.54 7.85
C PHE A 5 13.07 -3.02 7.27
N LEU A 6 12.67 -1.82 7.65
CA LEU A 6 11.43 -1.21 7.14
C LEU A 6 11.49 -1.07 5.62
N THR A 7 12.60 -0.54 5.10
CA THR A 7 12.77 -0.34 3.67
C THR A 7 12.66 -1.67 2.91
N GLU A 8 13.30 -2.73 3.43
CA GLU A 8 13.24 -4.05 2.80
C GLU A 8 11.82 -4.60 2.77
N GLN A 9 11.07 -4.42 3.85
CA GLN A 9 9.69 -4.89 3.91
C GLN A 9 8.80 -4.15 2.91
N LEU A 10 8.96 -2.85 2.81
CA LEU A 10 8.16 -2.04 1.89
C LEU A 10 8.54 -2.31 0.44
N ASP A 11 9.82 -2.49 0.14
CA ASP A 11 10.24 -2.85 -1.21
C ASP A 11 9.73 -4.24 -1.60
N ASP A 12 9.72 -5.19 -0.67
CA ASP A 12 9.13 -6.51 -0.90
C ASP A 12 7.64 -6.37 -1.20
N LEU A 13 6.93 -5.52 -0.45
CA LEU A 13 5.50 -5.28 -0.68
C LEU A 13 5.24 -4.73 -2.08
N ILE A 14 6.05 -3.78 -2.53
CA ILE A 14 5.92 -3.23 -3.89
C ILE A 14 6.18 -4.31 -4.93
N ALA A 15 7.22 -5.13 -4.74
CA ALA A 15 7.53 -6.23 -5.66
C ALA A 15 6.36 -7.20 -5.77
N ARG A 16 5.69 -7.51 -4.66
CA ARG A 16 4.53 -8.40 -4.67
C ARG A 16 3.34 -7.80 -5.41
N HIS A 17 3.16 -6.49 -5.32
CA HIS A 17 2.15 -5.81 -6.13
C HIS A 17 2.44 -5.98 -7.62
N ASN A 18 3.69 -5.78 -8.01
CA ASN A 18 4.07 -5.86 -9.42
C ASN A 18 4.03 -7.30 -9.93
N ASP A 19 4.35 -8.28 -9.09
CA ASP A 19 4.20 -9.68 -9.45
C ASP A 19 2.73 -10.04 -9.72
N ALA A 20 1.82 -9.59 -8.87
CA ALA A 20 0.40 -9.83 -9.05
C ALA A 20 -0.11 -9.21 -10.35
N ARG A 21 0.35 -7.99 -10.66
CA ARG A 21 -0.06 -7.28 -11.88
C ARG A 21 0.48 -7.96 -13.13
N ALA A 22 1.70 -8.47 -13.09
CA ALA A 22 2.33 -9.13 -14.22
C ALA A 22 1.67 -10.48 -14.54
N ASN A 23 1.08 -11.13 -13.55
CA ASN A 23 0.47 -12.46 -13.71
C ASN A 23 -1.00 -12.41 -14.13
N LYS A 24 -1.52 -11.23 -14.41
CA LYS A 24 -2.90 -11.09 -14.87
C LYS A 24 -3.02 -11.72 -16.26
N TRP A 25 -3.96 -12.64 -16.40
CA TRP A 25 -4.00 -13.57 -17.55
C TRP A 25 -4.26 -12.90 -18.90
N LEU A 26 -5.27 -12.07 -19.03
CA LEU A 26 -5.70 -11.53 -20.34
C LEU A 26 -4.98 -10.24 -20.72
N TRP A 27 -4.74 -9.37 -19.79
CA TRP A 27 -3.99 -8.13 -20.02
C TRP A 27 -3.19 -7.82 -18.77
N LYS A 28 -1.90 -7.78 -19.01
CA LYS A 28 -0.96 -7.48 -17.93
C LYS A 28 -1.01 -5.98 -17.63
N ALA A 29 -1.10 -5.65 -16.37
CA ALA A 29 -0.94 -4.28 -15.95
C ALA A 29 0.56 -3.96 -15.88
N LYS A 30 0.93 -2.75 -16.26
CA LYS A 30 2.32 -2.31 -16.15
C LYS A 30 2.74 -2.25 -14.69
N PRO A 31 4.05 -2.45 -14.41
CA PRO A 31 4.55 -2.29 -13.04
C PRO A 31 4.27 -0.89 -12.52
N LEU A 32 3.96 -0.81 -11.23
CA LEU A 32 3.82 0.46 -10.53
C LEU A 32 5.21 0.97 -10.17
N GLU A 33 5.42 2.27 -10.34
CA GLU A 33 6.67 2.89 -9.96
C GLU A 33 6.57 3.46 -8.54
N LYS A 34 7.60 3.22 -7.76
CA LYS A 34 7.70 3.75 -6.41
C LYS A 34 7.78 5.27 -6.47
N ASN A 35 6.89 5.93 -5.76
CA ASN A 35 6.83 7.39 -5.70
C ASN A 35 7.14 7.86 -4.29
N SER A 36 8.12 8.73 -4.12
CA SER A 36 8.58 9.14 -2.79
C SER A 36 7.52 9.91 -2.01
N PHE A 37 6.71 10.73 -2.66
CA PHE A 37 5.63 11.43 -1.97
C PHE A 37 4.59 10.43 -1.45
N LEU A 38 4.22 9.46 -2.27
CA LEU A 38 3.26 8.42 -1.87
C LEU A 38 3.83 7.55 -0.75
N MET A 39 5.13 7.26 -0.78
CA MET A 39 5.78 6.51 0.30
C MET A 39 5.67 7.25 1.62
N ASN A 40 5.98 8.54 1.61
CA ASN A 40 5.88 9.36 2.81
C ASN A 40 4.44 9.47 3.30
N TYR A 41 3.51 9.67 2.40
CA TYR A 41 2.10 9.78 2.74
C TYR A 41 1.59 8.49 3.38
N ALA A 42 1.85 7.36 2.74
CA ALA A 42 1.39 6.06 3.24
C ALA A 42 2.01 5.72 4.60
N GLN A 43 3.30 6.04 4.78
CA GLN A 43 3.97 5.79 6.05
C GLN A 43 3.39 6.65 7.18
N LYS A 44 3.14 7.93 6.91
CA LYS A 44 2.51 8.80 7.90
C LYS A 44 1.13 8.31 8.29
N TRP A 45 0.37 7.82 7.30
CA TRP A 45 -0.96 7.31 7.59
C TRP A 45 -0.91 6.01 8.40
N ALA A 46 -0.02 5.08 8.04
CA ALA A 46 0.19 3.87 8.83
C ALA A 46 0.58 4.21 10.27
N ASN A 47 1.47 5.19 10.44
CA ASN A 47 1.87 5.66 11.78
C ASN A 47 0.67 6.19 12.57
N LYS A 48 -0.19 6.96 11.93
CA LYS A 48 -1.36 7.54 12.57
C LYS A 48 -2.34 6.46 13.00
N MET A 49 -2.63 5.52 12.11
CA MET A 49 -3.52 4.40 12.45
C MET A 49 -2.97 3.57 13.61
N ALA A 50 -1.67 3.28 13.59
CA ALA A 50 -1.03 2.50 14.66
C ALA A 50 -1.07 3.24 16.00
N LYS A 51 -0.81 4.54 15.99
CA LYS A 51 -0.86 5.36 17.20
C LYS A 51 -2.25 5.38 17.81
N GLU A 52 -3.27 5.43 16.98
CA GLU A 52 -4.67 5.49 17.42
C GLU A 52 -5.29 4.12 17.63
N ASN A 53 -4.59 3.05 17.28
CA ASN A 53 -5.15 1.69 17.26
C ASN A 53 -6.46 1.63 16.49
N ASN A 54 -6.51 2.28 15.33
CA ASN A 54 -7.74 2.44 14.56
C ASN A 54 -7.47 2.31 13.06
N LEU A 55 -8.22 1.41 12.41
CA LEU A 55 -8.11 1.19 10.98
C LEU A 55 -9.16 2.04 10.26
N TYR A 56 -8.72 3.03 9.50
CA TYR A 56 -9.62 3.87 8.73
C TYR A 56 -8.87 4.52 7.58
N HIS A 57 -9.60 4.83 6.52
CA HIS A 57 -9.00 5.44 5.32
C HIS A 57 -8.60 6.89 5.56
N SER A 58 -7.53 7.31 4.92
CA SER A 58 -7.13 8.71 4.86
C SER A 58 -8.05 9.46 3.89
N SER A 59 -7.96 10.80 3.92
CA SER A 59 -8.71 11.61 2.96
C SER A 59 -8.08 11.58 1.56
N MET A 60 -6.82 11.21 1.45
CA MET A 60 -6.01 11.27 0.23
C MET A 60 -5.95 12.67 -0.38
N ARG A 61 -6.37 13.68 0.37
CA ARG A 61 -6.45 15.06 -0.10
C ARG A 61 -5.12 15.58 -0.61
N ASP A 62 -4.05 15.33 0.12
CA ASP A 62 -2.73 15.82 -0.27
C ASP A 62 -2.24 15.20 -1.56
N ILE A 63 -2.61 13.95 -1.83
CA ILE A 63 -2.27 13.28 -3.08
C ILE A 63 -3.05 13.90 -4.23
N ILE A 64 -4.33 14.13 -4.02
CA ILE A 64 -5.20 14.76 -5.02
C ILE A 64 -4.70 16.17 -5.34
N ASP A 65 -4.30 16.91 -4.31
CA ASP A 65 -3.84 18.30 -4.48
C ASP A 65 -2.53 18.40 -5.27
N LEU A 66 -1.75 17.32 -5.36
CA LEU A 66 -0.57 17.29 -6.22
C LEU A 66 -0.90 17.19 -7.70
N GLY A 67 -2.16 16.93 -8.05
CA GLY A 67 -2.59 16.87 -9.43
C GLY A 67 -2.79 15.48 -9.99
N PHE A 68 -2.69 14.44 -9.15
CA PHE A 68 -3.04 13.09 -9.61
C PHE A 68 -4.53 13.04 -9.94
N SER A 69 -4.83 12.45 -11.09
CA SER A 69 -6.21 12.37 -11.58
C SER A 69 -6.99 11.19 -11.02
N MET A 70 -6.28 10.21 -10.48
CA MET A 70 -6.89 8.98 -9.97
C MET A 70 -6.07 8.50 -8.78
N VAL A 71 -6.74 8.21 -7.66
CA VAL A 71 -6.08 7.74 -6.44
C VAL A 71 -6.91 6.65 -5.79
N ALA A 72 -6.25 5.74 -5.08
CA ALA A 72 -6.90 4.72 -4.27
C ALA A 72 -6.00 4.31 -3.11
N GLU A 73 -6.57 3.62 -2.15
CA GLU A 73 -5.85 3.24 -0.94
C GLU A 73 -6.32 1.87 -0.48
N ASN A 74 -5.36 1.00 -0.15
CA ASN A 74 -5.64 -0.25 0.56
C ASN A 74 -5.02 -0.14 1.95
N ILE A 75 -5.79 -0.52 2.96
CA ILE A 75 -5.31 -0.53 4.34
C ILE A 75 -5.62 -1.89 4.97
N ALA A 76 -4.84 -2.25 5.99
CA ALA A 76 -5.05 -3.49 6.73
C ALA A 76 -4.34 -3.41 8.07
N TYR A 77 -4.72 -4.29 9.01
CA TYR A 77 -3.99 -4.42 10.26
C TYR A 77 -3.97 -5.87 10.71
N GLY A 78 -2.90 -6.23 11.41
CA GLY A 78 -2.75 -7.57 12.00
C GLY A 78 -1.85 -8.50 11.22
N GLN A 79 -1.68 -8.30 9.92
CA GLN A 79 -0.80 -9.15 9.11
C GLN A 79 0.66 -8.88 9.48
N LYS A 80 1.46 -9.94 9.50
CA LYS A 80 2.83 -9.88 10.04
C LYS A 80 3.91 -9.75 8.98
N SER A 81 3.54 -9.84 7.71
CA SER A 81 4.50 -9.80 6.61
C SER A 81 3.87 -9.23 5.34
N PRO A 82 4.69 -8.77 4.39
CA PRO A 82 4.20 -8.36 3.07
C PRO A 82 3.42 -9.47 2.36
N GLU A 83 3.88 -10.72 2.48
CA GLU A 83 3.17 -11.85 1.89
C GLU A 83 1.78 -11.99 2.46
N GLU A 84 1.67 -11.93 3.78
CA GLU A 84 0.39 -12.11 4.46
C GLU A 84 -0.61 -11.02 4.11
N VAL A 85 -0.16 -9.76 4.10
CA VAL A 85 -1.07 -8.66 3.77
C VAL A 85 -1.49 -8.69 2.31
N MET A 86 -0.59 -9.06 1.39
CA MET A 86 -0.97 -9.23 -0.01
C MET A 86 -2.01 -10.33 -0.18
N ASN A 87 -1.82 -11.47 0.48
CA ASN A 87 -2.80 -12.55 0.41
C ASN A 87 -4.16 -12.10 0.90
N THR A 88 -4.20 -11.33 1.97
CA THR A 88 -5.44 -10.76 2.50
C THR A 88 -6.12 -9.86 1.46
N TRP A 89 -5.36 -8.93 0.89
CA TRP A 89 -5.92 -7.98 -0.08
C TRP A 89 -6.38 -8.67 -1.36
N LEU A 90 -5.65 -9.65 -1.85
CA LEU A 90 -6.00 -10.34 -3.10
C LEU A 90 -7.26 -11.18 -2.98
N LYS A 91 -7.66 -11.54 -1.77
CA LYS A 91 -8.91 -12.28 -1.51
C LYS A 91 -10.12 -11.36 -1.35
N SER A 92 -9.91 -10.06 -1.25
CA SER A 92 -10.98 -9.09 -1.07
C SER A 92 -11.22 -8.36 -2.39
N PRO A 93 -12.43 -8.45 -2.97
CA PRO A 93 -12.68 -7.87 -4.31
C PRO A 93 -12.28 -6.40 -4.46
N GLY A 94 -12.60 -5.57 -3.50
CA GLY A 94 -12.26 -4.15 -3.56
C GLY A 94 -10.77 -3.87 -3.50
N HIS A 95 -10.07 -4.52 -2.58
CA HIS A 95 -8.63 -4.37 -2.45
C HIS A 95 -7.91 -4.95 -3.68
N ARG A 96 -8.36 -6.11 -4.14
CA ARG A 96 -7.81 -6.75 -5.32
C ARG A 96 -7.97 -5.86 -6.56
N SER A 97 -9.12 -5.23 -6.71
CA SER A 97 -9.39 -4.34 -7.82
C SER A 97 -8.36 -3.21 -7.88
N ASN A 98 -8.02 -2.62 -6.75
CA ASN A 98 -7.00 -1.57 -6.71
C ASN A 98 -5.63 -2.08 -7.17
N ILE A 99 -5.23 -3.25 -6.69
CA ILE A 99 -3.93 -3.84 -7.03
C ILE A 99 -3.83 -4.10 -8.53
N LEU A 100 -4.88 -4.63 -9.13
CA LEU A 100 -4.87 -5.07 -10.52
C LEU A 100 -5.33 -4.00 -11.52
N ASN A 101 -5.69 -2.81 -11.05
CA ASN A 101 -6.17 -1.75 -11.92
C ASN A 101 -5.03 -1.24 -12.82
N SER A 102 -5.14 -1.50 -14.12
CA SER A 102 -4.10 -1.15 -15.09
C SER A 102 -3.89 0.34 -15.27
N LYS A 103 -4.82 1.16 -14.80
CA LYS A 103 -4.73 2.61 -14.93
C LYS A 103 -3.76 3.25 -13.94
N PHE A 104 -3.54 2.62 -12.79
CA PHE A 104 -2.58 3.15 -11.83
C PHE A 104 -1.14 2.97 -12.35
N THR A 105 -0.30 3.96 -12.11
CA THR A 105 1.08 3.99 -12.56
C THR A 105 2.08 4.13 -11.42
N GLU A 106 1.65 4.56 -10.24
CA GLU A 106 2.55 4.85 -9.13
C GLU A 106 2.02 4.28 -7.83
N ILE A 107 2.95 3.94 -6.94
CA ILE A 107 2.65 3.31 -5.66
C ILE A 107 3.50 3.89 -4.54
N GLY A 108 2.90 3.99 -3.36
CA GLY A 108 3.65 4.20 -2.12
C GLY A 108 3.04 3.33 -1.04
N CYS A 109 3.86 2.89 -0.10
CA CYS A 109 3.37 2.04 0.98
C CYS A 109 4.07 2.37 2.29
N GLY A 110 3.43 1.96 3.38
CA GLY A 110 3.94 2.14 4.72
C GLY A 110 3.42 1.07 5.66
N MET A 111 4.16 0.86 6.73
CA MET A 111 3.71 -0.01 7.81
C MET A 111 4.18 0.56 9.14
N SER A 112 3.42 0.29 10.20
CA SER A 112 3.75 0.80 11.53
C SER A 112 3.22 -0.14 12.60
N LEU A 113 4.00 -0.31 13.67
CA LEU A 113 3.65 -1.19 14.77
C LEU A 113 2.98 -0.37 15.87
N SER A 114 1.80 -0.81 16.30
CA SER A 114 1.10 -0.17 17.40
C SER A 114 1.67 -0.63 18.74
N GLU A 115 1.33 0.10 19.82
CA GLU A 115 1.80 -0.24 21.16
C GLU A 115 1.33 -1.64 21.61
N ASN A 116 0.19 -2.09 21.11
CA ASN A 116 -0.31 -3.43 21.45
C ASN A 116 0.21 -4.53 20.52
N GLY A 117 1.22 -4.23 19.70
CA GLY A 117 1.90 -5.24 18.89
C GLY A 117 1.25 -5.56 17.56
N ARG A 118 0.35 -4.73 17.05
CA ARG A 118 -0.28 -4.95 15.75
C ARG A 118 0.37 -4.10 14.67
N LEU A 119 0.65 -4.70 13.52
CA LEU A 119 1.12 -3.96 12.35
C LEU A 119 -0.06 -3.38 11.58
N TYR A 120 0.06 -2.09 11.22
CA TYR A 120 -0.87 -1.39 10.36
C TYR A 120 -0.21 -1.14 9.01
N TRP A 121 -0.95 -1.36 7.94
CA TRP A 121 -0.45 -1.29 6.56
C TRP A 121 -1.25 -0.27 5.77
N CYS A 122 -0.56 0.50 4.95
CA CYS A 122 -1.21 1.44 4.04
C CYS A 122 -0.51 1.40 2.70
N VAL A 123 -1.27 1.26 1.62
CA VAL A 123 -0.77 1.36 0.25
C VAL A 123 -1.61 2.38 -0.50
N CYS A 124 -0.93 3.32 -1.15
CA CYS A 124 -1.56 4.33 -1.98
C CYS A 124 -1.20 4.09 -3.44
N PHE A 125 -2.19 4.18 -4.30
CA PHE A 125 -2.06 4.05 -5.75
C PHE A 125 -2.44 5.37 -6.39
N ALA A 126 -1.75 5.75 -7.45
CA ALA A 126 -2.05 7.00 -8.13
C ALA A 126 -1.74 6.92 -9.63
N LYS A 127 -2.37 7.85 -10.35
CA LYS A 127 -2.10 8.07 -11.77
C LYS A 127 -2.03 9.56 -12.03
#